data_177e3963b531f69bf3132bbc7352c408
#
_entry.id   177e3963b531f69bf3132bbc7352c408
#
_cell.length_a   1.000
_cell.length_b   1.000
_cell.length_c   1.000
_cell.angle_alpha   90.00
_cell.angle_beta   90.00
_cell.angle_gamma   90.00
#
_symmetry.space_group_name_H-M   'P 1'
#
loop_
_entity.id
_entity.type
_entity.pdbx_description
1 polymer ?
#
loop_
_entity_poly.entity_id
_entity_poly.type
_entity_poly.pdbx_seq_one_letter_code
_entity_poly.pdbx_strand_id
1 'polypeptide(L)'
;MAFVLLMTAINFKFWRLNDGKFERYTFNGKTGARALWAAFEAAWGLGEVSADLFAQHLAESGVGGIFGDIPDASSRSVMLNEIISGDIAGISAKTVARITTCGRITVADAEQIARAWPLAYGDPYLKKIQLALSMFGGYLRSVGVETDSSDLTAFADYQVPRVLRSLGILQYAAPLAALVD
;
A
#
# COMPACT_ATOMS: atom_id res chain seq x y z
N MET A 1 -4.91 -11.84 -2.76
CA MET A 1 -3.97 -10.94 -3.48
C MET A 1 -4.64 -9.63 -3.89
N ALA A 2 -5.72 -9.66 -4.66
CA ALA A 2 -6.41 -8.43 -5.13
C ALA A 2 -6.71 -7.41 -4.02
N PHE A 3 -7.24 -7.85 -2.89
CA PHE A 3 -7.47 -7.00 -1.72
C PHE A 3 -6.19 -6.26 -1.26
N VAL A 4 -5.08 -6.98 -1.13
CA VAL A 4 -3.81 -6.37 -0.70
C VAL A 4 -3.31 -5.35 -1.72
N LEU A 5 -3.47 -5.63 -3.01
CA LEU A 5 -3.14 -4.70 -4.08
C LEU A 5 -3.96 -3.41 -3.98
N LEU A 6 -5.28 -3.50 -3.88
CA LEU A 6 -6.13 -2.30 -3.77
C LEU A 6 -5.75 -1.43 -2.57
N MET A 7 -5.53 -2.05 -1.41
CA MET A 7 -5.22 -1.34 -0.17
C MET A 7 -3.81 -0.73 -0.14
N THR A 8 -2.82 -1.43 -0.69
CA THR A 8 -1.44 -0.91 -0.70
C THR A 8 -1.22 0.17 -1.75
N ALA A 9 -1.98 0.17 -2.85
CA ALA A 9 -1.95 1.23 -3.85
C ALA A 9 -2.19 2.61 -3.24
N ILE A 10 -3.11 2.68 -2.27
CA ILE A 10 -3.50 3.92 -1.61
C ILE A 10 -2.89 4.10 -0.21
N ASN A 11 -1.91 3.26 0.16
CA ASN A 11 -1.23 3.31 1.46
C ASN A 11 -0.07 4.32 1.45
N PHE A 12 -0.38 5.61 1.38
CA PHE A 12 0.60 6.71 1.35
C PHE A 12 0.00 7.99 1.92
N LYS A 13 0.83 8.99 2.25
CA LYS A 13 0.47 10.38 2.54
C LYS A 13 -0.76 10.54 3.47
N PHE A 14 -0.60 10.09 4.71
CA PHE A 14 -1.66 10.19 5.74
C PHE A 14 -1.64 11.50 6.53
N TRP A 15 -0.84 12.46 6.10
CA TRP A 15 -0.71 13.76 6.73
C TRP A 15 -1.24 14.85 5.81
N ARG A 16 -1.94 15.82 6.36
CA ARG A 16 -2.31 17.07 5.71
C ARG A 16 -1.82 18.25 6.54
N LEU A 17 -1.54 19.36 5.88
CA LEU A 17 -1.28 20.63 6.54
C LEU A 17 -2.62 21.37 6.63
N ASN A 18 -3.05 21.68 7.86
CA ASN A 18 -4.26 22.43 8.15
C ASN A 18 -3.89 23.55 9.13
N ASP A 19 -4.14 24.81 8.76
CA ASP A 19 -3.82 26.00 9.56
C ASP A 19 -2.41 26.00 10.14
N GLY A 20 -1.42 25.59 9.32
CA GLY A 20 0.00 25.53 9.73
C GLY A 20 0.36 24.35 10.63
N LYS A 21 -0.59 23.44 10.90
CA LYS A 21 -0.36 22.22 11.70
C LYS A 21 -0.50 20.96 10.85
N PHE A 22 0.39 20.01 11.10
CA PHE A 22 0.26 18.68 10.49
C PHE A 22 -0.79 17.86 11.25
N GLU A 23 -1.87 17.51 10.55
CA GLU A 23 -2.90 16.59 11.03
C GLU A 23 -2.74 15.24 10.37
N ARG A 24 -2.85 14.19 11.16
CA ARG A 24 -2.79 12.82 10.65
C ARG A 24 -4.19 12.28 10.43
N TYR A 25 -4.41 11.60 9.30
CA TYR A 25 -5.65 10.89 9.01
C TYR A 25 -6.01 9.93 10.16
N THR A 26 -7.25 10.02 10.60
CA THR A 26 -7.81 9.20 11.69
C THR A 26 -9.14 8.61 11.26
N PHE A 27 -9.42 7.38 11.72
CA PHE A 27 -10.70 6.72 11.56
C PHE A 27 -10.92 5.76 12.74
N ASN A 28 -12.06 5.87 13.41
CA ASN A 28 -12.41 5.05 14.59
C ASN A 28 -11.27 4.94 15.62
N GLY A 29 -10.64 6.06 15.97
CA GLY A 29 -9.56 6.11 16.96
C GLY A 29 -8.21 5.55 16.48
N LYS A 30 -8.13 5.05 15.25
CA LYS A 30 -6.87 4.60 14.62
C LYS A 30 -6.28 5.71 13.75
N THR A 31 -4.98 5.64 13.45
CA THR A 31 -4.28 6.68 12.68
C THR A 31 -3.51 6.09 11.50
N GLY A 32 -3.37 6.87 10.40
CA GLY A 32 -2.56 6.53 9.23
C GLY A 32 -3.02 5.25 8.55
N ALA A 33 -2.11 4.34 8.25
CA ALA A 33 -2.43 3.07 7.60
C ALA A 33 -3.43 2.22 8.38
N ARG A 34 -3.38 2.25 9.72
CA ARG A 34 -4.36 1.53 10.56
C ARG A 34 -5.77 2.14 10.44
N ALA A 35 -5.88 3.45 10.26
CA ALA A 35 -7.15 4.11 10.00
C ALA A 35 -7.70 3.72 8.62
N LEU A 36 -6.85 3.66 7.58
CA LEU A 36 -7.22 3.18 6.25
C LEU A 36 -7.82 1.76 6.29
N TRP A 37 -7.15 0.83 6.97
CA TRP A 37 -7.64 -0.54 7.13
C TRP A 37 -8.97 -0.60 7.89
N ALA A 38 -9.10 0.18 8.97
CA ALA A 38 -10.34 0.23 9.74
C ALA A 38 -11.51 0.82 8.94
N ALA A 39 -11.27 1.81 8.10
CA ALA A 39 -12.30 2.36 7.21
C ALA A 39 -12.75 1.32 6.19
N PHE A 40 -11.80 0.56 5.64
CA PHE A 40 -12.11 -0.53 4.73
C PHE A 40 -12.93 -1.63 5.40
N GLU A 41 -12.51 -2.10 6.58
CA GLU A 41 -13.24 -3.10 7.38
C GLU A 41 -14.67 -2.62 7.72
N ALA A 42 -14.83 -1.34 8.06
CA ALA A 42 -16.13 -0.76 8.37
C ALA A 42 -17.06 -0.72 7.14
N ALA A 43 -16.51 -0.47 5.95
CA ALA A 43 -17.29 -0.38 4.71
C ALA A 43 -17.79 -1.76 4.23
N TRP A 44 -17.01 -2.82 4.44
CA TRP A 44 -17.33 -4.16 3.88
C TRP A 44 -17.43 -5.27 4.93
N GLY A 45 -17.13 -5.00 6.20
CA GLY A 45 -17.05 -6.02 7.23
C GLY A 45 -15.83 -6.94 7.04
N LEU A 46 -15.85 -8.11 7.68
CA LEU A 46 -14.77 -9.12 7.63
C LEU A 46 -14.96 -10.17 6.52
N GLY A 47 -15.85 -9.92 5.56
CA GLY A 47 -16.14 -10.86 4.48
C GLY A 47 -15.14 -10.81 3.32
N GLU A 48 -15.27 -11.74 2.37
CA GLU A 48 -14.53 -11.70 1.12
C GLU A 48 -15.02 -10.52 0.25
N VAL A 49 -14.15 -9.56 0.02
CA VAL A 49 -14.41 -8.46 -0.90
C VAL A 49 -13.96 -8.86 -2.29
N SER A 50 -14.90 -8.97 -3.23
CA SER A 50 -14.55 -9.09 -4.64
C SER A 50 -14.11 -7.74 -5.21
N ALA A 51 -13.24 -7.77 -6.24
CA ALA A 51 -12.83 -6.56 -6.94
C ALA A 51 -14.04 -5.83 -7.56
N ASP A 52 -15.04 -6.59 -8.04
CA ASP A 52 -16.25 -6.02 -8.64
C ASP A 52 -17.12 -5.31 -7.61
N LEU A 53 -17.30 -5.90 -6.43
CA LEU A 53 -18.04 -5.27 -5.33
C LEU A 53 -17.36 -3.98 -4.87
N PHE A 54 -16.02 -4.01 -4.80
CA PHE A 54 -15.25 -2.80 -4.48
C PHE A 54 -15.41 -1.74 -5.56
N ALA A 55 -15.35 -2.12 -6.85
CA ALA A 55 -15.53 -1.21 -7.97
C ALA A 55 -16.90 -0.57 -7.95
N GLN A 56 -17.96 -1.34 -7.70
CA GLN A 56 -19.32 -0.83 -7.56
C GLN A 56 -19.40 0.19 -6.40
N HIS A 57 -18.90 -0.16 -5.22
CA HIS A 57 -18.96 0.74 -4.06
C HIS A 57 -18.14 2.02 -4.27
N LEU A 58 -16.96 1.92 -4.93
CA LEU A 58 -16.18 3.08 -5.30
C LEU A 58 -16.91 3.99 -6.28
N ALA A 59 -17.63 3.43 -7.25
CA ALA A 59 -18.42 4.19 -8.21
C ALA A 59 -19.58 4.92 -7.54
N GLU A 60 -20.27 4.29 -6.58
CA GLU A 60 -21.41 4.83 -5.86
C GLU A 60 -21.03 5.91 -4.83
N SER A 61 -19.98 5.67 -4.05
CA SER A 61 -19.63 6.47 -2.88
C SER A 61 -18.38 7.31 -3.04
N GLY A 62 -17.55 7.01 -4.03
CA GLY A 62 -16.22 7.60 -4.19
C GLY A 62 -15.27 7.26 -3.04
N VAL A 63 -14.01 7.72 -3.14
CA VAL A 63 -12.98 7.51 -2.11
C VAL A 63 -13.40 8.14 -0.78
N GLY A 64 -14.00 9.31 -0.80
CA GLY A 64 -14.46 9.99 0.42
C GLY A 64 -15.59 9.27 1.14
N GLY A 65 -16.53 8.67 0.39
CA GLY A 65 -17.61 7.88 0.97
C GLY A 65 -17.12 6.60 1.67
N ILE A 66 -16.04 6.01 1.14
CA ILE A 66 -15.46 4.78 1.69
C ILE A 66 -14.50 5.09 2.86
N PHE A 67 -13.60 6.04 2.66
CA PHE A 67 -12.48 6.29 3.57
C PHE A 67 -12.62 7.58 4.39
N GLY A 68 -13.77 8.26 4.27
CA GLY A 68 -14.01 9.53 4.94
C GLY A 68 -13.04 10.62 4.49
N ASP A 69 -12.56 11.40 5.43
CA ASP A 69 -11.69 12.56 5.20
C ASP A 69 -10.20 12.15 5.00
N ILE A 70 -9.97 11.17 4.15
CA ILE A 70 -8.61 10.73 3.83
C ILE A 70 -7.88 11.77 2.96
N PRO A 71 -6.64 12.17 3.30
CA PRO A 71 -5.89 13.13 2.50
C PRO A 71 -5.68 12.64 1.07
N ASP A 72 -5.68 13.58 0.11
CA ASP A 72 -5.37 13.29 -1.30
C ASP A 72 -6.30 12.25 -1.95
N ALA A 73 -7.59 12.38 -1.69
CA ALA A 73 -8.62 11.46 -2.19
C ALA A 73 -8.64 11.36 -3.73
N SER A 74 -8.35 12.46 -4.42
CA SER A 74 -8.30 12.49 -5.90
C SER A 74 -7.21 11.58 -6.47
N SER A 75 -5.98 11.67 -5.95
CA SER A 75 -4.89 10.77 -6.38
C SER A 75 -5.20 9.31 -6.07
N ARG A 76 -5.83 9.04 -4.93
CA ARG A 76 -6.27 7.67 -4.56
C ARG A 76 -7.32 7.13 -5.52
N SER A 77 -8.28 7.98 -5.92
CA SER A 77 -9.30 7.61 -6.90
C SER A 77 -8.68 7.22 -8.24
N VAL A 78 -7.71 7.99 -8.73
CA VAL A 78 -6.99 7.67 -9.98
C VAL A 78 -6.29 6.32 -9.91
N MET A 79 -5.58 6.06 -8.82
CA MET A 79 -4.85 4.78 -8.61
C MET A 79 -5.80 3.58 -8.49
N LEU A 80 -6.89 3.72 -7.74
CA LEU A 80 -7.88 2.65 -7.62
C LEU A 80 -8.58 2.37 -8.94
N ASN A 81 -8.95 3.41 -9.69
CA ASN A 81 -9.57 3.25 -11.00
C ASN A 81 -8.62 2.59 -12.01
N GLU A 82 -7.32 2.89 -11.98
CA GLU A 82 -6.34 2.21 -12.82
C GLU A 82 -6.33 0.69 -12.55
N ILE A 83 -6.30 0.28 -11.28
CA ILE A 83 -6.30 -1.14 -10.91
C ILE A 83 -7.61 -1.84 -11.27
N ILE A 84 -8.74 -1.18 -10.99
CA ILE A 84 -10.08 -1.74 -11.25
C ILE A 84 -10.35 -1.87 -12.74
N SER A 85 -9.92 -0.88 -13.55
CA SER A 85 -10.08 -0.91 -15.01
C SER A 85 -9.15 -1.93 -15.68
N GLY A 86 -8.11 -2.38 -14.98
CA GLY A 86 -7.17 -3.38 -15.45
C GLY A 86 -7.58 -4.80 -15.09
N ASP A 87 -6.75 -5.76 -15.51
CA ASP A 87 -6.97 -7.20 -15.22
C ASP A 87 -6.45 -7.56 -13.81
N ILE A 88 -7.09 -7.05 -12.77
CA ILE A 88 -6.68 -7.34 -11.37
C ILE A 88 -6.82 -8.83 -11.05
N ALA A 89 -7.83 -9.51 -11.57
CA ALA A 89 -8.08 -10.92 -11.32
C ALA A 89 -6.99 -11.78 -11.96
N GLY A 90 -6.70 -11.57 -13.24
CA GLY A 90 -5.69 -12.31 -13.97
C GLY A 90 -4.26 -12.05 -13.47
N ILE A 91 -3.91 -10.79 -13.17
CA ILE A 91 -2.59 -10.45 -12.61
C ILE A 91 -2.44 -11.07 -11.22
N SER A 92 -3.47 -11.00 -10.37
CA SER A 92 -3.44 -11.64 -9.05
C SER A 92 -3.28 -13.16 -9.17
N ALA A 93 -4.07 -13.81 -10.03
CA ALA A 93 -4.00 -15.26 -10.22
C ALA A 93 -2.64 -15.72 -10.74
N LYS A 94 -2.08 -15.05 -11.75
CA LYS A 94 -0.75 -15.33 -12.28
C LYS A 94 0.34 -15.17 -11.23
N THR A 95 0.29 -14.07 -10.47
CA THR A 95 1.27 -13.78 -9.42
C THR A 95 1.20 -14.83 -8.30
N VAL A 96 -0.01 -15.17 -7.84
CA VAL A 96 -0.22 -16.21 -6.83
C VAL A 96 0.31 -17.56 -7.30
N ALA A 97 -0.10 -17.99 -8.50
CA ALA A 97 0.33 -19.28 -9.08
C ALA A 97 1.86 -19.35 -9.18
N ARG A 98 2.51 -18.29 -9.67
CA ARG A 98 3.97 -18.25 -9.76
C ARG A 98 4.64 -18.35 -8.37
N ILE A 99 4.19 -17.54 -7.41
CA ILE A 99 4.77 -17.51 -6.07
C ILE A 99 4.60 -18.87 -5.39
N THR A 100 3.41 -19.47 -5.45
CA THR A 100 3.14 -20.77 -4.82
C THR A 100 3.90 -21.91 -5.47
N THR A 101 4.14 -21.84 -6.79
CA THR A 101 4.93 -22.85 -7.51
C THR A 101 6.43 -22.72 -7.23
N CYS A 102 6.95 -21.50 -7.18
CA CYS A 102 8.39 -21.28 -7.03
C CYS A 102 8.84 -21.11 -5.55
N GLY A 103 7.91 -20.93 -4.62
CA GLY A 103 8.20 -20.65 -3.21
C GLY A 103 8.93 -19.34 -2.95
N ARG A 104 8.97 -18.43 -3.93
CA ARG A 104 9.76 -17.17 -3.83
C ARG A 104 8.97 -15.97 -4.32
N ILE A 105 9.19 -14.84 -3.64
CA ILE A 105 8.73 -13.50 -4.00
C ILE A 105 9.95 -12.66 -4.37
N THR A 106 9.93 -12.04 -5.55
CA THR A 106 11.10 -11.34 -6.10
C THR A 106 10.79 -9.89 -6.47
N VAL A 107 11.84 -9.06 -6.63
CA VAL A 107 11.71 -7.70 -7.17
C VAL A 107 11.14 -7.73 -8.60
N ALA A 108 11.44 -8.76 -9.39
CA ALA A 108 10.86 -8.91 -10.73
C ALA A 108 9.33 -9.03 -10.73
N ASP A 109 8.72 -9.62 -9.67
CA ASP A 109 7.27 -9.62 -9.50
C ASP A 109 6.74 -8.22 -9.25
N ALA A 110 7.45 -7.46 -8.43
CA ALA A 110 7.10 -6.07 -8.16
C ALA A 110 7.15 -5.22 -9.44
N GLU A 111 8.20 -5.37 -10.24
CA GLU A 111 8.34 -4.68 -11.52
C GLU A 111 7.24 -5.05 -12.52
N GLN A 112 6.88 -6.33 -12.59
CA GLN A 112 5.81 -6.77 -13.49
C GLN A 112 4.47 -6.12 -13.14
N ILE A 113 4.12 -6.06 -11.85
CA ILE A 113 2.87 -5.45 -11.38
C ILE A 113 2.93 -3.93 -11.56
N ALA A 114 4.07 -3.29 -11.27
CA ALA A 114 4.25 -1.85 -11.47
C ALA A 114 4.14 -1.43 -12.94
N ARG A 115 4.58 -2.27 -13.88
CA ARG A 115 4.36 -2.04 -15.32
C ARG A 115 2.89 -2.13 -15.73
N ALA A 116 2.11 -2.98 -15.07
CA ALA A 116 0.68 -3.10 -15.35
C ALA A 116 -0.12 -1.93 -14.79
N TRP A 117 0.29 -1.37 -13.66
CA TRP A 117 -0.38 -0.26 -12.97
C TRP A 117 0.62 0.83 -12.55
N PRO A 118 1.14 1.61 -13.51
CA PRO A 118 2.20 2.58 -13.24
C PRO A 118 1.78 3.76 -12.37
N LEU A 119 0.52 4.18 -12.40
CA LEU A 119 0.02 5.24 -11.51
C LEU A 119 -0.08 4.77 -10.06
N ALA A 120 -0.53 3.53 -9.87
CA ALA A 120 -0.64 2.94 -8.54
C ALA A 120 0.73 2.54 -7.95
N TYR A 121 1.62 1.94 -8.76
CA TYR A 121 2.82 1.24 -8.27
C TYR A 121 4.13 1.64 -8.92
N GLY A 122 4.12 2.59 -9.86
CA GLY A 122 5.33 3.02 -10.59
C GLY A 122 6.23 3.97 -9.80
N ASP A 123 6.27 3.90 -8.47
CA ASP A 123 7.23 4.67 -7.71
C ASP A 123 8.67 4.16 -7.93
N PRO A 124 9.70 5.04 -7.92
CA PRO A 124 11.06 4.70 -8.33
C PRO A 124 11.71 3.57 -7.52
N TYR A 125 11.22 3.34 -6.31
CA TYR A 125 11.74 2.32 -5.39
C TYR A 125 10.83 1.11 -5.27
N LEU A 126 9.73 1.06 -6.02
CA LEU A 126 8.72 -0.01 -5.96
C LEU A 126 8.19 -0.25 -4.54
N LYS A 127 8.16 0.80 -3.69
CA LYS A 127 7.86 0.68 -2.27
C LYS A 127 6.51 0.07 -1.99
N LYS A 128 5.46 0.56 -2.67
CA LYS A 128 4.10 0.13 -2.41
C LYS A 128 3.86 -1.31 -2.85
N ILE A 129 4.39 -1.69 -4.00
CA ILE A 129 4.21 -3.05 -4.51
C ILE A 129 5.06 -4.07 -3.76
N GLN A 130 6.29 -3.74 -3.37
CA GLN A 130 7.10 -4.62 -2.52
C GLN A 130 6.42 -4.84 -1.16
N LEU A 131 5.80 -3.79 -0.58
CA LEU A 131 4.99 -3.91 0.63
C LEU A 131 3.80 -4.87 0.41
N ALA A 132 3.06 -4.74 -0.70
CA ALA A 132 1.96 -5.63 -1.04
C ALA A 132 2.41 -7.10 -1.12
N LEU A 133 3.50 -7.35 -1.83
CA LEU A 133 4.06 -8.69 -1.99
C LEU A 133 4.55 -9.28 -0.67
N SER A 134 5.19 -8.48 0.18
CA SER A 134 5.62 -8.90 1.51
C SER A 134 4.43 -9.26 2.42
N MET A 135 3.36 -8.45 2.41
CA MET A 135 2.12 -8.74 3.15
C MET A 135 1.46 -10.01 2.65
N PHE A 136 1.42 -10.21 1.33
CA PHE A 136 0.89 -11.43 0.72
C PHE A 136 1.74 -12.66 1.08
N GLY A 137 3.06 -12.56 1.07
CA GLY A 137 3.97 -13.61 1.55
C GLY A 137 3.74 -13.96 3.02
N GLY A 138 3.51 -12.94 3.86
CA GLY A 138 3.12 -13.13 5.26
C GLY A 138 1.81 -13.92 5.39
N TYR A 139 0.80 -13.58 4.59
CA TYR A 139 -0.45 -14.33 4.53
C TYR A 139 -0.23 -15.79 4.08
N LEU A 140 0.52 -16.04 3.03
CA LEU A 140 0.82 -17.39 2.55
C LEU A 140 1.47 -18.24 3.64
N ARG A 141 2.46 -17.71 4.35
CA ARG A 141 3.10 -18.40 5.48
C ARG A 141 2.11 -18.69 6.62
N SER A 142 1.17 -17.78 6.88
CA SER A 142 0.16 -17.99 7.93
C SER A 142 -0.83 -19.12 7.61
N VAL A 143 -0.98 -19.49 6.34
CA VAL A 143 -1.79 -20.63 5.88
C VAL A 143 -0.94 -21.85 5.50
N GLY A 144 0.32 -21.90 5.93
CA GLY A 144 1.20 -23.06 5.76
C GLY A 144 1.90 -23.15 4.39
N VAL A 145 1.88 -22.08 3.58
CA VAL A 145 2.60 -22.04 2.31
C VAL A 145 3.91 -21.28 2.50
N GLU A 146 5.02 -22.02 2.52
CA GLU A 146 6.35 -21.45 2.68
C GLU A 146 6.72 -20.54 1.50
N THR A 147 7.20 -19.34 1.82
CA THR A 147 7.65 -18.36 0.82
C THR A 147 8.89 -17.62 1.28
N ASP A 148 9.90 -17.55 0.42
CA ASP A 148 11.11 -16.74 0.58
C ASP A 148 10.87 -15.36 -0.06
N SER A 149 11.05 -14.30 0.70
CA SER A 149 10.96 -12.90 0.26
C SER A 149 12.28 -12.14 0.46
N SER A 150 13.39 -12.84 0.60
CA SER A 150 14.73 -12.25 0.85
C SER A 150 15.26 -11.41 -0.32
N ASP A 151 14.68 -11.55 -1.51
CA ASP A 151 14.99 -10.72 -2.68
C ASP A 151 14.38 -9.31 -2.62
N LEU A 152 13.35 -9.10 -1.78
CA LEU A 152 12.77 -7.78 -1.61
C LEU A 152 13.70 -6.84 -0.86
N THR A 153 13.71 -5.57 -1.26
CA THR A 153 14.52 -4.54 -0.61
C THR A 153 13.80 -3.92 0.60
N ALA A 154 14.50 -3.11 1.38
CA ALA A 154 13.88 -2.30 2.42
C ALA A 154 12.85 -1.34 1.80
N PHE A 155 11.67 -1.25 2.41
CA PHE A 155 10.61 -0.38 1.91
C PHE A 155 11.01 1.08 2.09
N ALA A 156 11.26 1.78 0.98
CA ALA A 156 11.70 3.17 0.98
C ALA A 156 10.58 4.10 1.46
N ASP A 157 10.46 4.27 2.78
CA ASP A 157 9.56 5.23 3.39
C ASP A 157 10.28 6.09 4.45
N TYR A 158 9.57 7.09 4.98
CA TYR A 158 10.14 8.04 5.94
C TYR A 158 10.58 7.40 7.27
N GLN A 159 10.14 6.20 7.60
CA GLN A 159 10.53 5.51 8.82
C GLN A 159 11.96 4.97 8.72
N VAL A 160 12.38 4.51 7.53
CA VAL A 160 13.73 3.96 7.32
C VAL A 160 14.81 5.00 7.64
N PRO A 161 14.83 6.21 7.02
CA PRO A 161 15.82 7.23 7.38
C PRO A 161 15.71 7.69 8.84
N ARG A 162 14.51 7.73 9.39
CA ARG A 162 14.30 8.07 10.80
C ARG A 162 14.98 7.09 11.75
N VAL A 163 14.81 5.78 11.52
CA VAL A 163 15.43 4.73 12.32
C VAL A 163 16.95 4.73 12.13
N LEU A 164 17.43 4.82 10.89
CA LEU A 164 18.87 4.88 10.59
C LEU A 164 19.54 6.08 11.28
N ARG A 165 18.84 7.22 11.33
CA ARG A 165 19.32 8.40 12.02
C ARG A 165 19.37 8.19 13.54
N SER A 166 18.33 7.59 14.13
CA SER A 166 18.30 7.31 15.58
C SER A 166 19.39 6.33 16.02
N LEU A 167 19.84 5.47 15.10
CA LEU A 167 20.94 4.52 15.32
C LEU A 167 22.32 5.12 15.01
N GLY A 168 22.40 6.39 14.59
CA GLY A 168 23.66 7.04 14.21
C GLY A 168 24.27 6.55 12.88
N ILE A 169 23.55 5.70 12.13
CA ILE A 169 23.99 5.17 10.82
C ILE A 169 23.87 6.24 9.73
N LEU A 170 22.77 7.01 9.76
CA LEU A 170 22.52 8.12 8.84
C LEU A 170 22.74 9.46 9.54
N GLN A 171 23.58 10.29 8.96
CA GLN A 171 23.80 11.67 9.41
C GLN A 171 23.39 12.64 8.31
N TYR A 172 22.62 13.66 8.67
CA TYR A 172 22.27 14.73 7.74
C TYR A 172 23.32 15.86 7.81
N ALA A 173 23.59 16.47 6.67
CA ALA A 173 24.33 17.73 6.66
C ALA A 173 23.59 18.78 7.50
N ALA A 174 24.33 19.69 8.15
CA ALA A 174 23.78 20.65 9.10
C ALA A 174 22.55 21.45 8.58
N PRO A 175 22.49 21.92 7.32
CA PRO A 175 21.31 22.61 6.82
C PRO A 175 20.05 21.74 6.75
N LEU A 176 20.22 20.46 6.40
CA LEU A 176 19.10 19.50 6.35
C LEU A 176 18.68 19.06 7.76
N ALA A 177 19.64 18.86 8.66
CA ALA A 177 19.35 18.51 10.05
C ALA A 177 18.47 19.57 10.71
N ALA A 178 18.77 20.87 10.51
CA ALA A 178 18.00 21.98 11.04
C ALA A 178 16.56 22.08 10.51
N LEU A 179 16.26 21.46 9.36
CA LEU A 179 14.90 21.42 8.79
C LEU A 179 14.08 20.21 9.26
N VAL A 180 14.75 19.18 9.79
CA VAL A 180 14.12 17.90 10.16
C VAL A 180 13.91 17.78 11.67
N ASP A 181 14.72 18.49 12.47
CA ASP A 181 14.64 18.58 13.94
C ASP A 181 13.65 19.64 14.38
#